data_21975193cb9beb35b806324c9df43dfd
#
_entry.id   21975193cb9beb35b806324c9df43dfd
#
_cell.length_a   1.000
_cell.length_b   1.000
_cell.length_c   1.000
_cell.angle_alpha   90.00
_cell.angle_beta   90.00
_cell.angle_gamma   90.00
#
_symmetry.space_group_name_H-M   'P 1'
#
loop_
_entity.id
_entity.type
_entity.pdbx_description
1 polymer ?
#
loop_
_entity_poly.entity_id
_entity_poly.type
_entity_poly.pdbx_seq_one_letter_code
_entity_poly.pdbx_strand_id
1 'polypeptide(L)'
;MEPPANSATLLERIEAVLPQTQCRQCGYAGCRPYAEAIAAGRAGINRCPPGGEEALRELAHITGIAVQPLDPSCGVTLPPAVAVIAEEDCIGCTLCILACPVDAIAGASKLMHTVIAAECTGCGLCVPSCPVDCIALEATDTVLAPDARKHRAAHYQQRHTARVARLERERAAQIAADNRKAGERRKQATIARVMQRARDRLRRSSD
;
A
#
# COMPACT_ATOMS: atom_id res chain seq x y z
N MET A 1 34.78 -13.46 -5.77
CA MET A 1 35.07 -12.32 -4.86
C MET A 1 33.71 -11.75 -4.51
N GLU A 2 33.12 -12.18 -3.38
CA GLU A 2 31.84 -11.66 -2.90
C GLU A 2 32.02 -10.17 -2.54
N PRO A 3 31.07 -9.30 -2.90
CA PRO A 3 31.12 -7.91 -2.47
C PRO A 3 31.00 -7.85 -0.94
N PRO A 4 31.68 -6.89 -0.29
CA PRO A 4 31.61 -6.76 1.16
C PRO A 4 30.17 -6.53 1.60
N ALA A 5 29.76 -7.22 2.66
CA ALA A 5 28.40 -7.26 3.24
C ALA A 5 27.87 -5.90 3.76
N ASN A 6 28.44 -4.77 3.37
CA ASN A 6 28.11 -3.43 3.90
C ASN A 6 27.98 -2.35 2.81
N SER A 7 27.63 -2.67 1.57
CA SER A 7 27.39 -1.66 0.52
C SER A 7 25.90 -1.52 0.20
N ALA A 8 25.09 -1.12 1.22
CA ALA A 8 23.73 -0.68 0.94
C ALA A 8 23.78 0.47 -0.08
N THR A 9 22.98 0.35 -1.14
CA THR A 9 22.85 1.40 -2.16
C THR A 9 22.35 2.70 -1.54
N LEU A 10 22.59 3.83 -2.18
CA LEU A 10 22.05 5.12 -1.73
C LEU A 10 20.55 5.04 -1.50
N LEU A 11 19.83 4.35 -2.38
CA LEU A 11 18.39 4.13 -2.27
C LEU A 11 18.02 3.40 -0.97
N GLU A 12 18.67 2.30 -0.66
CA GLU A 12 18.41 1.49 0.55
C GLU A 12 18.71 2.29 1.83
N ARG A 13 19.75 3.09 1.83
CA ARG A 13 20.09 3.98 2.96
C ARG A 13 19.00 5.05 3.16
N ILE A 14 18.53 5.69 2.09
CA ILE A 14 17.45 6.67 2.15
C ILE A 14 16.15 6.01 2.63
N GLU A 15 15.81 4.85 2.08
CA GLU A 15 14.58 4.12 2.42
C GLU A 15 14.55 3.71 3.90
N ALA A 16 15.68 3.32 4.47
CA ALA A 16 15.83 2.91 5.88
C ALA A 16 15.61 4.07 6.88
N VAL A 17 15.80 5.31 6.46
CA VAL A 17 15.54 6.51 7.28
C VAL A 17 14.06 6.88 7.32
N LEU A 18 13.32 6.55 6.27
CA LEU A 18 11.91 6.93 6.18
C LEU A 18 11.05 6.14 7.18
N PRO A 19 10.02 6.79 7.80
CA PRO A 19 9.21 6.20 8.88
C PRO A 19 8.31 5.05 8.42
N GLN A 20 8.25 4.76 7.13
CA GLN A 20 7.50 3.66 6.51
C GLN A 20 5.98 3.68 6.80
N THR A 21 5.43 4.85 7.09
CA THR A 21 3.98 5.03 7.33
C THR A 21 3.13 4.84 6.08
N GLN A 22 3.72 4.94 4.89
CA GLN A 22 3.05 4.82 3.58
C GLN A 22 1.90 5.83 3.38
N CYS A 23 1.95 6.98 4.06
CA CYS A 23 0.86 7.99 4.16
C CYS A 23 0.62 8.80 2.88
N ARG A 24 1.58 8.82 1.95
CA ARG A 24 1.55 9.58 0.69
C ARG A 24 1.54 11.10 0.82
N GLN A 25 1.71 11.66 2.01
CA GLN A 25 1.73 13.12 2.23
C GLN A 25 2.83 13.82 1.43
N CYS A 26 3.95 13.16 1.18
CA CYS A 26 5.03 13.65 0.34
C CYS A 26 4.67 13.80 -1.16
N GLY A 27 3.45 13.40 -1.56
CA GLY A 27 3.00 13.39 -2.96
C GLY A 27 3.41 12.15 -3.77
N TYR A 28 4.10 11.20 -3.16
CA TYR A 28 4.49 9.93 -3.79
C TYR A 28 3.57 8.79 -3.34
N ALA A 29 3.52 7.71 -4.13
CA ALA A 29 2.65 6.56 -3.86
C ALA A 29 3.01 5.77 -2.59
N GLY A 30 4.17 6.06 -1.98
CA GLY A 30 4.65 5.42 -0.76
C GLY A 30 6.08 5.85 -0.43
N CYS A 31 6.66 5.27 0.61
CA CYS A 31 8.01 5.63 1.07
C CYS A 31 9.10 5.25 0.05
N ARG A 32 9.01 4.06 -0.57
CA ARG A 32 10.00 3.63 -1.56
C ARG A 32 10.00 4.51 -2.83
N PRO A 33 8.87 4.85 -3.48
CA PRO A 33 8.86 5.81 -4.59
C PRO A 33 9.43 7.18 -4.24
N TYR A 34 9.24 7.64 -3.01
CA TYR A 34 9.86 8.88 -2.54
C TYR A 34 11.38 8.72 -2.38
N ALA A 35 11.85 7.62 -1.79
CA ALA A 35 13.28 7.31 -1.68
C ALA A 35 13.96 7.23 -3.07
N GLU A 36 13.30 6.61 -4.05
CA GLU A 36 13.76 6.54 -5.44
C GLU A 36 13.86 7.93 -6.08
N ALA A 37 12.90 8.80 -5.80
CA ALA A 37 12.92 10.18 -6.32
C ALA A 37 14.05 11.01 -5.70
N ILE A 38 14.31 10.85 -4.39
CA ILE A 38 15.46 11.49 -3.73
C ILE A 38 16.78 10.97 -4.32
N ALA A 39 16.95 9.65 -4.39
CA ALA A 39 18.17 9.04 -4.91
C ALA A 39 18.48 9.45 -6.35
N ALA A 40 17.45 9.71 -7.15
CA ALA A 40 17.54 10.19 -8.50
C ALA A 40 17.64 11.73 -8.64
N GLY A 41 17.70 12.47 -7.53
CA GLY A 41 17.75 13.94 -7.53
C GLY A 41 16.47 14.63 -8.03
N ARG A 42 15.34 13.92 -8.07
CA ARG A 42 14.04 14.44 -8.56
C ARG A 42 13.14 14.97 -7.44
N ALA A 43 13.49 14.73 -6.19
CA ALA A 43 12.75 15.22 -5.02
C ALA A 43 13.69 15.80 -3.99
N GLY A 44 13.24 16.86 -3.29
CA GLY A 44 13.89 17.35 -2.09
C GLY A 44 13.74 16.36 -0.93
N ILE A 45 14.65 16.44 0.03
CA ILE A 45 14.65 15.57 1.23
C ILE A 45 13.64 16.02 2.30
N ASN A 46 13.00 17.17 2.11
CA ASN A 46 12.18 17.86 3.09
C ASN A 46 10.65 17.64 2.93
N ARG A 47 10.23 16.53 2.27
CA ARG A 47 8.81 16.28 1.94
C ARG A 47 8.15 15.21 2.80
N CYS A 48 8.75 14.81 3.94
CA CYS A 48 8.21 13.75 4.79
C CYS A 48 7.79 14.28 6.17
N PRO A 49 6.53 14.77 6.36
CA PRO A 49 6.06 15.24 7.65
C PRO A 49 6.13 14.19 8.78
N PRO A 50 5.74 12.90 8.56
CA PRO A 50 5.85 11.90 9.62
C PRO A 50 7.30 11.56 10.01
N GLY A 51 8.27 11.81 9.14
CA GLY A 51 9.70 11.66 9.46
C GLY A 51 10.25 12.81 10.29
N GLY A 52 9.62 13.97 10.19
CA GLY A 52 9.98 15.17 10.91
C GLY A 52 11.42 15.63 10.65
N GLU A 53 11.93 16.46 11.56
CA GLU A 53 13.29 16.97 11.46
C GLU A 53 14.37 15.90 11.61
N GLU A 54 14.08 14.82 12.31
CA GLU A 54 15.07 13.77 12.54
C GLU A 54 15.37 13.01 11.23
N ALA A 55 14.34 12.55 10.52
CA ALA A 55 14.53 11.92 9.22
C ALA A 55 15.16 12.90 8.22
N LEU A 56 14.79 14.18 8.28
CA LEU A 56 15.37 15.23 7.44
C LEU A 56 16.89 15.38 7.67
N ARG A 57 17.34 15.39 8.92
CA ARG A 57 18.78 15.47 9.25
C ARG A 57 19.54 14.21 8.80
N GLU A 58 18.97 13.03 9.02
CA GLU A 58 19.57 11.76 8.55
C GLU A 58 19.64 11.72 7.01
N LEU A 59 18.59 12.15 6.31
CA LEU A 59 18.59 12.25 4.84
C LEU A 59 19.62 13.25 4.33
N ALA A 60 19.76 14.41 4.98
CA ALA A 60 20.79 15.40 4.65
C ALA A 60 22.20 14.82 4.78
N HIS A 61 22.45 14.09 5.85
CA HIS A 61 23.74 13.41 6.07
C HIS A 61 24.05 12.35 4.99
N ILE A 62 23.03 11.58 4.58
CA ILE A 62 23.18 10.51 3.58
C ILE A 62 23.38 11.06 2.16
N THR A 63 22.65 12.13 1.82
CA THR A 63 22.61 12.68 0.46
C THR A 63 23.60 13.81 0.20
N GLY A 64 24.12 14.42 1.28
CA GLY A 64 24.93 15.65 1.18
C GLY A 64 24.11 16.91 0.85
N ILE A 65 22.79 16.83 0.81
CA ILE A 65 21.90 17.96 0.56
C ILE A 65 21.73 18.75 1.85
N ALA A 66 21.84 20.08 1.77
CA ALA A 66 21.66 20.95 2.93
C ALA A 66 20.24 20.79 3.53
N VAL A 67 20.16 20.83 4.87
CA VAL A 67 18.90 20.81 5.60
C VAL A 67 18.08 22.05 5.23
N GLN A 68 16.81 21.83 4.86
CA GLN A 68 15.82 22.85 4.55
C GLN A 68 14.62 22.64 5.47
N PRO A 69 13.80 23.68 5.72
CA PRO A 69 12.53 23.49 6.41
C PRO A 69 11.66 22.45 5.70
N LEU A 70 10.84 21.72 6.46
CA LEU A 70 9.85 20.80 5.86
C LEU A 70 8.96 21.57 4.88
N ASP A 71 8.68 20.96 3.75
CA ASP A 71 7.81 21.51 2.71
C ASP A 71 6.36 21.62 3.25
N PRO A 72 5.82 22.83 3.48
CA PRO A 72 4.49 23.00 4.06
C PRO A 72 3.37 22.48 3.16
N SER A 73 3.62 22.32 1.86
CA SER A 73 2.65 21.74 0.94
C SER A 73 2.40 20.24 1.21
N CYS A 74 3.32 19.58 1.91
CA CYS A 74 3.20 18.16 2.30
C CYS A 74 2.50 17.98 3.67
N GLY A 75 2.16 19.08 4.36
CA GLY A 75 1.56 19.07 5.69
C GLY A 75 2.57 19.35 6.80
N VAL A 76 2.17 19.03 8.02
CA VAL A 76 2.96 19.29 9.23
C VAL A 76 3.27 17.99 9.96
N THR A 77 4.35 17.99 10.75
CA THR A 77 4.65 16.87 11.64
C THR A 77 3.62 16.82 12.77
N LEU A 78 2.89 15.73 12.86
CA LEU A 78 1.93 15.46 13.91
C LEU A 78 2.47 14.38 14.87
N PRO A 79 1.96 14.34 16.12
CA PRO A 79 2.25 13.23 17.02
C PRO A 79 1.89 11.88 16.39
N PRO A 80 2.54 10.79 16.80
CA PRO A 80 2.13 9.45 16.40
C PRO A 80 0.66 9.22 16.74
N ALA A 81 -0.07 8.57 15.83
CA ALA A 81 -1.48 8.29 16.01
C ALA A 81 -1.83 6.89 15.53
N VAL A 82 -2.95 6.36 16.01
CA VAL A 82 -3.56 5.12 15.53
C VAL A 82 -4.98 5.40 15.08
N ALA A 83 -5.45 4.66 14.09
CA ALA A 83 -6.84 4.73 13.69
C ALA A 83 -7.70 3.95 14.70
N VAL A 84 -8.87 4.50 15.03
CA VAL A 84 -9.89 3.86 15.87
C VAL A 84 -11.19 3.84 15.06
N ILE A 85 -11.90 2.71 15.13
CA ILE A 85 -13.19 2.52 14.46
C ILE A 85 -14.27 2.47 15.51
N ALA A 86 -15.30 3.32 15.40
CA ALA A 86 -16.54 3.19 16.17
C ALA A 86 -17.29 1.95 15.61
N GLU A 87 -17.21 0.83 16.32
CA GLU A 87 -17.67 -0.47 15.83
C GLU A 87 -19.19 -0.51 15.66
N GLU A 88 -19.93 0.22 16.50
CA GLU A 88 -21.39 0.39 16.43
C GLU A 88 -21.86 1.08 15.15
N ASP A 89 -21.04 1.97 14.59
CA ASP A 89 -21.38 2.70 13.36
C ASP A 89 -20.83 1.99 12.10
N CYS A 90 -20.05 0.92 12.28
CA CYS A 90 -19.36 0.24 11.19
C CYS A 90 -20.32 -0.65 10.37
N ILE A 91 -20.54 -0.31 9.11
CA ILE A 91 -21.41 -1.06 8.19
C ILE A 91 -20.75 -2.25 7.48
N GLY A 92 -19.47 -2.54 7.76
CA GLY A 92 -18.76 -3.68 7.15
C GLY A 92 -18.49 -3.52 5.64
N CYS A 93 -18.25 -2.30 5.15
CA CYS A 93 -18.07 -2.03 3.71
C CYS A 93 -16.71 -2.45 3.14
N THR A 94 -15.74 -2.79 3.97
CA THR A 94 -14.35 -3.22 3.65
C THR A 94 -13.45 -2.15 3.00
N LEU A 95 -13.91 -0.93 2.75
CA LEU A 95 -13.10 0.09 2.07
C LEU A 95 -11.85 0.49 2.87
N CYS A 96 -11.94 0.55 4.20
CA CYS A 96 -10.80 0.82 5.08
C CYS A 96 -9.74 -0.30 5.02
N ILE A 97 -10.15 -1.57 4.88
CA ILE A 97 -9.24 -2.72 4.70
C ILE A 97 -8.48 -2.56 3.37
N LEU A 98 -9.19 -2.18 2.31
CA LEU A 98 -8.56 -1.94 1.01
C LEU A 98 -7.59 -0.75 1.03
N ALA A 99 -7.92 0.30 1.79
CA ALA A 99 -7.09 1.50 1.91
C ALA A 99 -5.84 1.30 2.79
N CYS A 100 -5.88 0.35 3.76
CA CYS A 100 -4.79 0.15 4.71
C CYS A 100 -3.52 -0.38 4.01
N PRO A 101 -2.37 0.32 4.08
CA PRO A 101 -1.16 -0.08 3.37
C PRO A 101 -0.40 -1.24 4.02
N VAL A 102 -0.78 -1.63 5.24
CA VAL A 102 -0.04 -2.61 6.06
C VAL A 102 -0.93 -3.72 6.64
N ASP A 103 -2.16 -3.86 6.14
CA ASP A 103 -3.14 -4.85 6.62
C ASP A 103 -3.39 -4.76 8.16
N ALA A 104 -3.43 -3.54 8.70
CA ALA A 104 -3.67 -3.31 10.13
C ALA A 104 -5.17 -3.30 10.51
N ILE A 105 -6.09 -3.58 9.58
CA ILE A 105 -7.52 -3.59 9.83
C ILE A 105 -8.07 -4.99 9.58
N ALA A 106 -8.68 -5.57 10.62
CA ALA A 106 -9.36 -6.86 10.58
C ALA A 106 -10.87 -6.66 10.38
N GLY A 107 -11.49 -7.60 9.67
CA GLY A 107 -12.92 -7.60 9.41
C GLY A 107 -13.27 -8.29 8.11
N ALA A 108 -14.56 -8.30 7.78
CA ALA A 108 -15.05 -8.87 6.53
C ALA A 108 -16.30 -8.12 6.04
N SER A 109 -16.73 -8.41 4.80
CA SER A 109 -17.93 -7.81 4.24
C SER A 109 -19.16 -8.09 5.13
N LYS A 110 -19.91 -7.03 5.46
CA LYS A 110 -21.09 -7.04 6.35
C LYS A 110 -20.80 -7.41 7.83
N LEU A 111 -19.54 -7.43 8.24
CA LEU A 111 -19.13 -7.55 9.62
C LEU A 111 -18.39 -6.27 10.04
N MET A 112 -18.47 -5.91 11.32
CA MET A 112 -17.72 -4.76 11.83
C MET A 112 -16.21 -4.96 11.64
N HIS A 113 -15.49 -3.85 11.51
CA HIS A 113 -14.05 -3.84 11.39
C HIS A 113 -13.41 -3.32 12.67
N THR A 114 -12.21 -3.80 12.96
CA THR A 114 -11.40 -3.30 14.07
C THR A 114 -9.97 -3.07 13.64
N VAL A 115 -9.27 -2.15 14.32
CA VAL A 115 -7.87 -1.82 14.02
C VAL A 115 -6.96 -2.60 14.95
N ILE A 116 -5.95 -3.26 14.37
CA ILE A 116 -4.85 -3.86 15.11
C ILE A 116 -3.85 -2.73 15.43
N ALA A 117 -4.01 -2.09 16.59
CA ALA A 117 -3.28 -0.87 16.95
C ALA A 117 -1.75 -1.03 16.85
N ALA A 118 -1.21 -2.19 17.22
CA ALA A 118 0.23 -2.50 17.14
C ALA A 118 0.77 -2.48 15.69
N GLU A 119 -0.10 -2.71 14.71
CA GLU A 119 0.23 -2.76 13.29
C GLU A 119 -0.13 -1.45 12.56
N CYS A 120 -0.87 -0.57 13.20
CA CYS A 120 -1.32 0.68 12.60
C CYS A 120 -0.16 1.68 12.47
N THR A 121 0.08 2.18 11.25
CA THR A 121 1.13 3.17 10.98
C THR A 121 0.69 4.62 11.23
N GLY A 122 -0.59 4.86 11.57
CA GLY A 122 -1.15 6.21 11.71
C GLY A 122 -1.24 6.99 10.39
N CYS A 123 -1.21 6.33 9.25
CA CYS A 123 -1.16 6.98 7.93
C CYS A 123 -2.43 7.76 7.55
N GLY A 124 -3.56 7.51 8.21
CA GLY A 124 -4.83 8.18 7.98
C GLY A 124 -5.58 7.82 6.70
N LEU A 125 -5.05 6.93 5.85
CA LEU A 125 -5.67 6.60 4.55
C LEU A 125 -7.04 5.92 4.66
N CYS A 126 -7.34 5.30 5.80
CA CYS A 126 -8.64 4.68 6.07
C CYS A 126 -9.74 5.69 6.39
N VAL A 127 -9.39 6.86 6.94
CA VAL A 127 -10.37 7.88 7.36
C VAL A 127 -11.21 8.36 6.17
N PRO A 128 -10.64 8.93 5.09
CA PRO A 128 -11.44 9.39 3.95
C PRO A 128 -12.07 8.26 3.14
N SER A 129 -11.71 7.00 3.41
CA SER A 129 -12.31 5.85 2.73
C SER A 129 -13.58 5.34 3.42
N CYS A 130 -13.89 5.81 4.62
CA CYS A 130 -15.08 5.41 5.36
C CYS A 130 -16.30 6.21 4.89
N PRO A 131 -17.35 5.58 4.33
CA PRO A 131 -18.53 6.29 3.82
C PRO A 131 -19.49 6.74 4.93
N VAL A 132 -19.27 6.28 6.17
CA VAL A 132 -20.09 6.62 7.34
C VAL A 132 -19.29 7.35 8.43
N ASP A 133 -18.07 7.79 8.10
CA ASP A 133 -17.17 8.57 8.96
C ASP A 133 -16.93 7.98 10.37
N CYS A 134 -17.00 6.64 10.50
CA CYS A 134 -16.81 5.96 11.77
C CYS A 134 -15.34 5.75 12.16
N ILE A 135 -14.37 6.36 11.45
CA ILE A 135 -12.93 6.19 11.70
C ILE A 135 -12.30 7.52 12.09
N ALA A 136 -11.66 7.55 13.25
CA ALA A 136 -10.87 8.68 13.72
C ALA A 136 -9.38 8.31 13.86
N LEU A 137 -8.51 9.31 13.90
CA LEU A 137 -7.13 9.15 14.33
C LEU A 137 -7.00 9.67 15.77
N GLU A 138 -6.50 8.83 16.64
CA GLU A 138 -6.21 9.18 18.03
C GLU A 138 -4.71 9.25 18.24
N ALA A 139 -4.25 10.36 18.82
CA ALA A 139 -2.84 10.53 19.17
C ALA A 139 -2.44 9.50 20.22
N THR A 140 -1.21 9.01 20.10
CA THR A 140 -0.63 8.10 21.11
C THR A 140 0.48 8.83 21.85
N ASP A 141 0.58 8.61 23.16
CA ASP A 141 1.65 9.19 23.99
C ASP A 141 2.99 8.45 23.82
N THR A 142 3.08 7.54 22.85
CA THR A 142 4.25 6.68 22.68
C THR A 142 5.40 7.45 22.02
N VAL A 143 6.28 8.01 22.83
CA VAL A 143 7.58 8.51 22.37
C VAL A 143 8.55 7.34 22.30
N LEU A 144 8.95 6.95 21.09
CA LEU A 144 9.93 5.88 20.91
C LEU A 144 11.34 6.41 20.85
N ALA A 145 12.27 5.66 21.48
CA ALA A 145 13.70 5.86 21.29
C ALA A 145 14.10 5.65 19.81
N PRO A 146 15.20 6.25 19.32
CA PRO A 146 15.60 6.17 17.91
C PRO A 146 15.67 4.75 17.36
N ASP A 147 16.26 3.83 18.10
CA ASP A 147 16.38 2.42 17.66
C ASP A 147 15.00 1.73 17.57
N ALA A 148 14.11 1.97 18.54
CA ALA A 148 12.75 1.43 18.52
C ALA A 148 11.95 1.97 17.33
N ARG A 149 12.19 3.24 16.93
CA ARG A 149 11.56 3.82 15.72
C ARG A 149 12.07 3.13 14.44
N LYS A 150 13.37 2.86 14.34
CA LYS A 150 13.97 2.14 13.20
C LYS A 150 13.41 0.72 13.09
N HIS A 151 13.32 0.00 14.21
CA HIS A 151 12.71 -1.33 14.25
C HIS A 151 11.25 -1.31 13.82
N ARG A 152 10.47 -0.34 14.29
CA ARG A 152 9.07 -0.16 13.91
C ARG A 152 8.94 0.18 12.42
N ALA A 153 9.78 1.05 11.89
CA ALA A 153 9.78 1.39 10.46
C ALA A 153 10.12 0.15 9.60
N ALA A 154 11.11 -0.64 9.99
CA ALA A 154 11.45 -1.89 9.29
C ALA A 154 10.29 -2.89 9.32
N HIS A 155 9.60 -3.03 10.46
CA HIS A 155 8.39 -3.86 10.57
C HIS A 155 7.27 -3.38 9.64
N TYR A 156 6.99 -2.09 9.59
CA TYR A 156 5.99 -1.50 8.69
C TYR A 156 6.35 -1.70 7.21
N GLN A 157 7.62 -1.58 6.86
CA GLN A 157 8.12 -1.86 5.51
C GLN A 157 7.87 -3.32 5.12
N GLN A 158 8.18 -4.27 6.02
CA GLN A 158 7.95 -5.69 5.78
C GLN A 158 6.47 -6.00 5.55
N ARG A 159 5.59 -5.45 6.39
CA ARG A 159 4.14 -5.62 6.23
C ARG A 159 3.64 -5.03 4.90
N HIS A 160 4.09 -3.84 4.57
CA HIS A 160 3.72 -3.21 3.29
C HIS A 160 4.18 -4.06 2.11
N THR A 161 5.42 -4.53 2.11
CA THR A 161 5.98 -5.40 1.06
C THR A 161 5.19 -6.71 0.94
N ALA A 162 4.87 -7.34 2.06
CA ALA A 162 4.07 -8.57 2.09
C ALA A 162 2.66 -8.34 1.52
N ARG A 163 2.01 -7.22 1.88
CA ARG A 163 0.71 -6.83 1.31
C ARG A 163 0.79 -6.64 -0.20
N VAL A 164 1.74 -5.86 -0.69
CA VAL A 164 1.90 -5.61 -2.13
C VAL A 164 2.07 -6.93 -2.87
N ALA A 165 2.97 -7.80 -2.42
CA ALA A 165 3.20 -9.09 -3.03
C ALA A 165 1.96 -10.01 -2.99
N ARG A 166 1.15 -9.95 -1.91
CA ARG A 166 -0.12 -10.69 -1.82
C ARG A 166 -1.13 -10.18 -2.86
N LEU A 167 -1.34 -8.87 -2.93
CA LEU A 167 -2.27 -8.26 -3.88
C LEU A 167 -1.88 -8.53 -5.35
N GLU A 168 -0.60 -8.52 -5.66
CA GLU A 168 -0.10 -8.87 -6.99
C GLU A 168 -0.39 -10.33 -7.35
N ARG A 169 -0.18 -11.27 -6.42
CA ARG A 169 -0.52 -12.68 -6.62
C ARG A 169 -2.03 -12.89 -6.82
N GLU A 170 -2.86 -12.24 -6.00
CA GLU A 170 -4.32 -12.30 -6.11
C GLU A 170 -4.80 -11.77 -7.46
N ARG A 171 -4.25 -10.63 -7.89
CA ARG A 171 -4.54 -10.03 -9.21
C ARG A 171 -4.13 -10.94 -10.36
N ALA A 172 -2.94 -11.52 -10.30
CA ALA A 172 -2.46 -12.46 -11.31
C ALA A 172 -3.35 -13.72 -11.39
N ALA A 173 -3.75 -14.26 -10.25
CA ALA A 173 -4.66 -15.41 -10.17
C ALA A 173 -6.04 -15.08 -10.76
N GLN A 174 -6.58 -13.90 -10.48
CA GLN A 174 -7.84 -13.44 -11.04
C GLN A 174 -7.78 -13.30 -12.57
N ILE A 175 -6.74 -12.66 -13.09
CA ILE A 175 -6.51 -12.53 -14.55
C ILE A 175 -6.43 -13.93 -15.21
N ALA A 176 -5.68 -14.86 -14.60
CA ALA A 176 -5.57 -16.22 -15.11
C ALA A 176 -6.93 -16.96 -15.12
N ALA A 177 -7.74 -16.78 -14.07
CA ALA A 177 -9.09 -17.36 -14.00
C ALA A 177 -10.02 -16.80 -15.07
N ASP A 178 -9.99 -15.48 -15.30
CA ASP A 178 -10.82 -14.81 -16.29
C ASP A 178 -10.41 -15.22 -17.72
N ASN A 179 -9.12 -15.36 -17.99
CA ASN A 179 -8.61 -15.87 -19.28
C ASN A 179 -9.05 -17.31 -19.54
N ARG A 180 -9.05 -18.19 -18.52
CA ARG A 180 -9.56 -19.56 -18.64
C ARG A 180 -11.04 -19.57 -19.01
N LYS A 181 -11.88 -18.81 -18.26
CA LYS A 181 -13.32 -18.68 -18.55
C LYS A 181 -13.58 -18.15 -19.96
N ALA A 182 -12.81 -17.15 -20.40
CA ALA A 182 -12.92 -16.61 -21.75
C ALA A 182 -12.55 -17.64 -22.82
N GLY A 183 -11.51 -18.44 -22.59
CA GLY A 183 -11.11 -19.55 -23.46
C GLY A 183 -12.19 -20.63 -23.57
N GLU A 184 -12.80 -21.01 -22.46
CA GLU A 184 -13.90 -21.99 -22.44
C GLU A 184 -15.12 -21.48 -23.20
N ARG A 185 -15.53 -20.20 -22.99
CA ARG A 185 -16.63 -19.58 -23.75
C ARG A 185 -16.36 -19.58 -25.25
N ARG A 186 -15.14 -19.25 -25.68
CA ARG A 186 -14.75 -19.30 -27.11
C ARG A 186 -14.84 -20.72 -27.68
N LYS A 187 -14.38 -21.74 -26.96
CA LYS A 187 -14.50 -23.15 -27.37
C LYS A 187 -15.98 -23.56 -27.52
N GLN A 188 -16.82 -23.26 -26.52
CA GLN A 188 -18.25 -23.55 -26.56
C GLN A 188 -18.96 -22.85 -27.72
N ALA A 189 -18.68 -21.56 -27.96
CA ALA A 189 -19.24 -20.82 -29.10
C ALA A 189 -18.81 -21.43 -30.45
N THR A 190 -17.55 -21.88 -30.56
CA THR A 190 -17.07 -22.54 -31.78
C THR A 190 -17.77 -23.89 -32.01
N ILE A 191 -17.92 -24.71 -30.97
CA ILE A 191 -18.65 -25.99 -31.04
C ILE A 191 -20.12 -25.74 -31.44
N ALA A 192 -20.79 -24.81 -30.77
CA ALA A 192 -22.19 -24.46 -31.09
C ALA A 192 -22.35 -24.04 -32.55
N ARG A 193 -21.45 -23.21 -33.08
CA ARG A 193 -21.46 -22.78 -34.48
C ARG A 193 -21.24 -23.95 -35.47
N VAL A 194 -20.33 -24.86 -35.15
CA VAL A 194 -20.08 -26.07 -35.99
C VAL A 194 -21.29 -27.00 -35.97
N MET A 195 -21.87 -27.23 -34.81
CA MET A 195 -23.07 -28.03 -34.64
C MET A 195 -24.29 -27.45 -35.40
N GLN A 196 -24.45 -26.13 -35.34
CA GLN A 196 -25.53 -25.47 -36.08
C GLN A 196 -25.35 -25.63 -37.59
N ARG A 197 -24.13 -25.43 -38.12
CA ARG A 197 -23.82 -25.64 -39.54
C ARG A 197 -24.10 -27.08 -39.98
N ALA A 198 -23.78 -28.08 -39.17
CA ALA A 198 -24.03 -29.47 -39.45
C ALA A 198 -25.54 -29.74 -39.53
N ARG A 199 -26.32 -29.23 -38.55
CA ARG A 199 -27.81 -29.36 -38.56
C ARG A 199 -28.42 -28.72 -39.81
N ASP A 200 -27.96 -27.52 -40.18
CA ASP A 200 -28.46 -26.83 -41.39
C ASP A 200 -28.17 -27.56 -42.69
N ARG A 201 -26.99 -28.22 -42.77
CA ARG A 201 -26.66 -29.12 -43.91
C ARG A 201 -27.59 -30.33 -44.00
N LEU A 202 -27.81 -31.01 -42.87
CA LEU A 202 -28.69 -32.18 -42.81
C LEU A 202 -30.14 -31.82 -43.24
N ARG A 203 -30.66 -30.68 -42.80
CA ARG A 203 -32.00 -30.20 -43.21
C ARG A 203 -32.12 -30.00 -44.73
N ARG A 204 -31.07 -29.40 -45.36
CA ARG A 204 -31.04 -29.12 -46.79
C ARG A 204 -30.88 -30.39 -47.67
N SER A 205 -30.41 -31.51 -47.08
CA SER A 205 -30.27 -32.77 -47.79
C SER A 205 -31.49 -33.69 -47.67
N SER A 206 -32.51 -33.25 -46.89
CA SER A 206 -33.76 -34.01 -46.66
C SER A 206 -34.97 -33.42 -47.43
N ASP A 207 -34.76 -32.30 -48.09
CA ASP A 207 -35.66 -31.67 -49.08
C ASP A 207 -35.17 -31.98 -50.51
#